data_e7ccfc1eb4e2941ee8fc5c36957a454d
#
_entry.id   e7ccfc1eb4e2941ee8fc5c36957a454d
#
_cell.length_a   1.000
_cell.length_b   1.000
_cell.length_c   1.000
_cell.angle_alpha   90.00
_cell.angle_beta   90.00
_cell.angle_gamma   90.00
#
_symmetry.space_group_name_H-M   'P 1'
#
loop_
_entity.id
_entity.type
_entity.pdbx_description
1 polymer ?
#
loop_
_entity_poly.entity_id
_entity_poly.type
_entity_poly.pdbx_seq_one_letter_code
_entity_poly.pdbx_strand_id
1 'polypeptide(L)'
;MKFAHVSTFRRKRDGKTNYKRRRSAVVSKLPLLNVFMSSKNVYAQVVRPKVAGDSVLASASSLQLTKMGWLASRKNLPACYLTGLLLGKKAVEAGLDDVIVYVGLGSYRSGSRISAVVKGAVDAGLKVRTDGEGFPDGQRVAGEHISGYARKVREVSQEALQARFSGLVRAGVDPEGLPAHFQSVRAKIMEGKP
;
A
#
# COMPACT_ATOMS: atom_id res chain seq x y z
N MET A 1 -0.50 48.20 -13.49
CA MET A 1 0.43 47.47 -12.61
C MET A 1 0.85 46.17 -13.30
N LYS A 2 2.13 46.03 -13.68
CA LYS A 2 2.65 44.73 -14.17
C LYS A 2 2.85 43.81 -12.98
N PHE A 3 2.05 42.78 -12.86
CA PHE A 3 2.29 41.75 -11.84
C PHE A 3 3.64 41.08 -12.13
N ALA A 4 4.57 41.16 -11.19
CA ALA A 4 5.85 40.47 -11.30
C ALA A 4 5.57 38.95 -11.45
N HIS A 5 6.01 38.37 -12.56
CA HIS A 5 5.89 36.95 -12.81
C HIS A 5 6.75 36.18 -11.81
N VAL A 6 6.14 35.66 -10.77
CA VAL A 6 6.83 34.77 -9.82
C VAL A 6 7.06 33.44 -10.48
N SER A 7 8.31 33.06 -10.71
CA SER A 7 8.66 31.77 -11.29
C SER A 7 8.25 30.65 -10.33
N THR A 8 7.62 29.61 -10.85
CA THR A 8 7.24 28.44 -10.05
C THR A 8 8.47 27.63 -9.67
N PHE A 9 8.47 27.03 -8.47
CA PHE A 9 9.56 26.18 -8.00
C PHE A 9 9.86 25.04 -9.00
N ARG A 10 11.15 24.70 -9.16
CA ARG A 10 11.61 23.66 -10.08
C ARG A 10 10.82 22.35 -9.95
N ARG A 11 10.67 21.81 -8.73
CA ARG A 11 9.95 20.56 -8.48
C ARG A 11 8.45 20.62 -8.81
N LYS A 12 7.85 21.83 -8.81
CA LYS A 12 6.48 22.02 -9.26
C LYS A 12 6.41 21.96 -10.78
N ARG A 13 7.35 22.60 -11.49
CA ARG A 13 7.46 22.54 -12.96
C ARG A 13 7.68 21.10 -13.43
N ASP A 14 8.57 20.36 -12.75
CA ASP A 14 8.87 18.96 -13.05
C ASP A 14 7.74 18.01 -12.64
N GLY A 15 6.59 18.50 -12.12
CA GLY A 15 5.49 17.66 -11.68
C GLY A 15 5.83 16.70 -10.51
N LYS A 16 6.87 17.01 -9.70
CA LYS A 16 7.36 16.12 -8.63
C LYS A 16 6.77 16.39 -7.25
N THR A 17 6.26 17.61 -7.03
CA THR A 17 5.79 18.00 -5.70
C THR A 17 4.57 18.91 -5.78
N ASN A 18 3.53 18.58 -5.04
CA ASN A 18 2.41 19.45 -4.78
C ASN A 18 2.68 20.22 -3.47
N TYR A 19 3.19 21.46 -3.60
CA TYR A 19 3.55 22.27 -2.44
C TYR A 19 2.35 22.67 -1.56
N LYS A 20 1.15 22.79 -2.13
CA LYS A 20 -0.07 23.09 -1.34
C LYS A 20 -0.35 21.95 -0.35
N ARG A 21 -0.42 20.71 -0.84
CA ARG A 21 -0.60 19.53 0.01
C ARG A 21 0.57 19.33 0.98
N ARG A 22 1.81 19.56 0.50
CA ARG A 22 3.00 19.46 1.34
C ARG A 22 2.96 20.42 2.50
N ARG A 23 2.60 21.69 2.26
CA ARG A 23 2.49 22.72 3.30
C ARG A 23 1.47 22.30 4.37
N SER A 24 0.26 21.88 3.98
CA SER A 24 -0.76 21.42 4.92
C SER A 24 -0.25 20.26 5.77
N ALA A 25 0.42 19.28 5.14
CA ALA A 25 0.98 18.13 5.83
C ALA A 25 2.09 18.52 6.84
N VAL A 26 2.96 19.49 6.50
CA VAL A 26 4.03 19.95 7.40
C VAL A 26 3.48 20.76 8.58
N VAL A 27 2.46 21.59 8.34
CA VAL A 27 1.81 22.39 9.39
C VAL A 27 1.16 21.52 10.45
N SER A 28 0.69 20.33 10.10
CA SER A 28 0.08 19.38 11.06
C SER A 28 1.04 18.89 12.15
N LYS A 29 2.38 18.99 11.92
CA LYS A 29 3.46 18.50 12.81
C LYS A 29 3.42 17.00 13.10
N LEU A 30 2.45 16.26 12.54
CA LEU A 30 2.32 14.82 12.71
C LEU A 30 3.18 14.06 11.69
N PRO A 31 3.58 12.82 12.00
CA PRO A 31 4.19 11.94 11.04
C PRO A 31 3.24 11.64 9.87
N LEU A 32 3.79 11.47 8.69
CA LEU A 32 3.05 11.26 7.45
C LEU A 32 3.17 9.80 7.01
N LEU A 33 2.05 9.12 6.82
CA LEU A 33 1.99 7.84 6.14
C LEU A 33 2.06 8.09 4.62
N ASN A 34 3.23 7.90 4.05
CA ASN A 34 3.48 8.06 2.62
C ASN A 34 3.39 6.71 1.91
N VAL A 35 2.54 6.61 0.88
CA VAL A 35 2.38 5.41 0.07
C VAL A 35 2.80 5.72 -1.37
N PHE A 36 3.80 5.01 -1.85
CA PHE A 36 4.29 5.11 -3.21
C PHE A 36 4.12 3.78 -3.95
N MET A 37 3.57 3.84 -5.16
CA MET A 37 3.39 2.68 -6.02
C MET A 37 4.26 2.79 -7.26
N SER A 38 5.19 1.85 -7.40
CA SER A 38 5.96 1.66 -8.62
C SER A 38 5.20 0.77 -9.63
N SER A 39 5.83 0.45 -10.77
CA SER A 39 5.25 -0.48 -11.76
C SER A 39 4.94 -1.86 -11.17
N LYS A 40 5.84 -2.41 -10.34
CA LYS A 40 5.75 -3.79 -9.81
C LYS A 40 5.59 -3.88 -8.30
N ASN A 41 5.93 -2.84 -7.53
CA ASN A 41 6.01 -2.90 -6.08
C ASN A 41 5.25 -1.75 -5.42
N VAL A 42 4.93 -1.94 -4.15
CA VAL A 42 4.35 -0.93 -3.25
C VAL A 42 5.36 -0.63 -2.14
N TYR A 43 5.52 0.64 -1.84
CA TYR A 43 6.35 1.15 -0.75
C TYR A 43 5.48 1.99 0.17
N ALA A 44 5.52 1.69 1.45
CA ALA A 44 4.82 2.43 2.47
C ALA A 44 5.82 2.87 3.55
N GLN A 45 5.78 4.14 3.94
CA GLN A 45 6.73 4.74 4.86
C GLN A 45 6.02 5.68 5.81
N VAL A 46 6.40 5.66 7.07
CA VAL A 46 6.05 6.72 8.02
C VAL A 46 7.23 7.68 8.10
N VAL A 47 6.99 8.94 7.73
CA VAL A 47 8.03 9.96 7.63
C VAL A 47 7.69 11.17 8.49
N ARG A 48 8.67 11.75 9.15
CA ARG A 48 8.55 13.03 9.86
C ARG A 48 9.16 14.12 9.00
N PRO A 49 8.34 15.11 8.56
CA PRO A 49 8.86 16.21 7.75
C PRO A 49 9.77 17.12 8.58
N LYS A 50 10.95 17.45 8.03
CA LYS A 50 11.91 18.39 8.62
C LYS A 50 12.33 19.40 7.56
N VAL A 51 12.91 20.52 7.99
CA VAL A 51 13.40 21.59 7.10
C VAL A 51 14.51 21.08 6.18
N ALA A 52 15.46 20.31 6.72
CA ALA A 52 16.60 19.77 5.98
C ALA A 52 16.26 18.55 5.11
N GLY A 53 15.03 18.00 5.23
CA GLY A 53 14.59 16.82 4.53
C GLY A 53 13.75 15.91 5.44
N ASP A 54 13.05 14.96 4.86
CA ASP A 54 12.17 14.05 5.62
C ASP A 54 12.98 12.95 6.30
N SER A 55 12.68 12.70 7.56
CA SER A 55 13.23 11.56 8.32
C SER A 55 12.28 10.38 8.25
N VAL A 56 12.72 9.23 7.75
CA VAL A 56 11.94 7.99 7.72
C VAL A 56 12.01 7.34 9.09
N LEU A 57 10.85 7.11 9.70
CA LEU A 57 10.72 6.50 11.04
C LEU A 57 10.44 5.00 10.94
N ALA A 58 9.59 4.59 10.02
CA ALA A 58 9.30 3.19 9.73
C ALA A 58 9.10 3.01 8.21
N SER A 59 9.47 1.85 7.68
CA SER A 59 9.30 1.54 6.26
C SER A 59 8.96 0.08 6.03
N ALA A 60 8.07 -0.14 5.05
CA ALA A 60 7.76 -1.46 4.54
C ALA A 60 7.62 -1.44 3.01
N SER A 61 7.92 -2.55 2.39
CA SER A 61 7.72 -2.71 0.96
C SER A 61 7.15 -4.10 0.63
N SER A 62 6.42 -4.18 -0.46
CA SER A 62 5.89 -5.47 -0.93
C SER A 62 6.99 -6.48 -1.33
N LEU A 63 8.25 -6.04 -1.50
CA LEU A 63 9.41 -6.93 -1.66
C LEU A 63 9.66 -7.76 -0.40
N GLN A 64 9.42 -7.21 0.80
CA GLN A 64 9.60 -7.92 2.06
C GLN A 64 8.59 -9.06 2.21
N LEU A 65 7.40 -8.93 1.62
CA LEU A 65 6.39 -10.00 1.63
C LEU A 65 6.89 -11.26 0.90
N THR A 66 7.74 -11.11 -0.11
CA THR A 66 8.33 -12.26 -0.82
C THR A 66 9.19 -13.11 0.13
N LYS A 67 9.92 -12.47 1.05
CA LYS A 67 10.70 -13.17 2.08
C LYS A 67 9.82 -13.91 3.09
N MET A 68 8.59 -13.43 3.30
CA MET A 68 7.57 -14.07 4.16
C MET A 68 6.76 -15.15 3.44
N GLY A 69 7.11 -15.43 2.18
CA GLY A 69 6.49 -16.46 1.36
C GLY A 69 5.34 -15.97 0.47
N TRP A 70 5.15 -14.64 0.28
CA TRP A 70 4.15 -14.12 -0.66
C TRP A 70 4.61 -14.34 -2.10
N LEU A 71 3.95 -15.25 -2.83
CA LEU A 71 4.30 -15.64 -4.18
C LEU A 71 3.42 -14.98 -5.26
N ALA A 72 2.34 -14.33 -4.86
CA ALA A 72 1.45 -13.64 -5.79
C ALA A 72 1.98 -12.25 -6.19
N SER A 73 1.24 -11.53 -7.03
CA SER A 73 1.60 -10.19 -7.47
C SER A 73 1.82 -9.25 -6.26
N ARG A 74 2.92 -8.50 -6.29
CA ARG A 74 3.32 -7.57 -5.22
C ARG A 74 2.61 -6.22 -5.26
N LYS A 75 1.66 -6.03 -6.19
CA LYS A 75 0.91 -4.79 -6.39
C LYS A 75 -0.61 -5.01 -6.43
N ASN A 76 -1.08 -6.23 -6.21
CA ASN A 76 -2.50 -6.51 -6.06
C ASN A 76 -3.02 -5.97 -4.72
N LEU A 77 -4.32 -5.97 -4.54
CA LEU A 77 -4.97 -5.43 -3.36
C LEU A 77 -4.61 -6.18 -2.07
N PRO A 78 -4.56 -7.53 -2.05
CA PRO A 78 -4.05 -8.29 -0.91
C PRO A 78 -2.62 -7.91 -0.51
N ALA A 79 -1.68 -7.79 -1.48
CA ALA A 79 -0.30 -7.39 -1.19
C ALA A 79 -0.20 -5.96 -0.64
N CYS A 80 -1.05 -5.04 -1.11
CA CYS A 80 -1.12 -3.68 -0.58
C CYS A 80 -1.53 -3.69 0.89
N TYR A 81 -2.56 -4.45 1.24
CA TYR A 81 -3.00 -4.60 2.63
C TYR A 81 -1.90 -5.22 3.51
N LEU A 82 -1.27 -6.32 3.07
CA LEU A 82 -0.19 -6.96 3.83
C LEU A 82 1.02 -6.02 4.02
N THR A 83 1.34 -5.19 3.02
CA THR A 83 2.40 -4.17 3.14
C THR A 83 2.03 -3.12 4.18
N GLY A 84 0.76 -2.70 4.22
CA GLY A 84 0.23 -1.80 5.23
C GLY A 84 0.29 -2.39 6.64
N LEU A 85 -0.11 -3.66 6.78
CA LEU A 85 -0.06 -4.40 8.05
C LEU A 85 1.38 -4.50 8.58
N LEU A 86 2.33 -4.83 7.70
CA LEU A 86 3.75 -4.90 8.04
C LEU A 86 4.30 -3.53 8.46
N LEU A 87 3.92 -2.45 7.76
CA LEU A 87 4.31 -1.10 8.13
C LEU A 87 3.72 -0.70 9.48
N GLY A 88 2.42 -0.94 9.69
CA GLY A 88 1.72 -0.59 10.91
C GLY A 88 2.37 -1.26 12.12
N LYS A 89 2.69 -2.56 12.02
CA LYS A 89 3.40 -3.28 13.07
C LYS A 89 4.74 -2.64 13.42
N LYS A 90 5.58 -2.37 12.42
CA LYS A 90 6.87 -1.69 12.62
C LYS A 90 6.72 -0.27 13.18
N ALA A 91 5.66 0.44 12.80
CA ALA A 91 5.40 1.77 13.30
C ALA A 91 4.99 1.76 14.77
N VAL A 92 4.12 0.83 15.17
CA VAL A 92 3.74 0.61 16.59
C VAL A 92 4.94 0.20 17.42
N GLU A 93 5.77 -0.74 16.95
CA GLU A 93 7.02 -1.13 17.60
C GLU A 93 8.00 0.04 17.77
N ALA A 94 7.98 1.01 16.84
CA ALA A 94 8.76 2.25 16.93
C ALA A 94 8.11 3.35 17.79
N GLY A 95 7.00 3.06 18.48
CA GLY A 95 6.28 4.00 19.35
C GLY A 95 5.56 5.12 18.59
N LEU A 96 5.10 4.85 17.36
CA LEU A 96 4.35 5.82 16.56
C LEU A 96 2.86 5.56 16.72
N ASP A 97 2.14 6.53 17.30
CA ASP A 97 0.71 6.38 17.56
C ASP A 97 -0.15 7.02 16.48
N ASP A 98 0.11 8.26 16.12
CA ASP A 98 -0.80 9.09 15.31
C ASP A 98 -0.13 9.53 14.00
N VAL A 99 -0.75 9.23 12.86
CA VAL A 99 -0.22 9.57 11.54
C VAL A 99 -1.29 10.11 10.60
N ILE A 100 -0.87 10.93 9.63
CA ILE A 100 -1.74 11.46 8.57
C ILE A 100 -1.38 10.83 7.24
N VAL A 101 -2.38 10.44 6.44
CA VAL A 101 -2.16 9.92 5.09
C VAL A 101 -1.66 11.02 4.16
N TYR A 102 -0.53 10.78 3.51
CA TYR A 102 0.05 11.66 2.51
C TYR A 102 0.37 10.90 1.23
N VAL A 103 -0.35 11.19 0.15
CA VAL A 103 -0.22 10.51 -1.15
C VAL A 103 0.53 11.35 -2.20
N GLY A 104 1.17 12.45 -1.79
CA GLY A 104 1.94 13.30 -2.69
C GLY A 104 1.13 13.82 -3.88
N LEU A 105 1.52 13.44 -5.09
CA LEU A 105 0.81 13.78 -6.33
C LEU A 105 -0.37 12.86 -6.62
N GLY A 106 -0.42 11.70 -5.98
CA GLY A 106 -1.50 10.73 -6.15
C GLY A 106 -2.84 11.21 -5.61
N SER A 107 -3.88 10.46 -5.88
CA SER A 107 -5.21 10.66 -5.30
C SER A 107 -5.55 9.49 -4.38
N TYR A 108 -6.09 9.80 -3.21
CA TYR A 108 -6.73 8.82 -2.36
C TYR A 108 -8.14 8.57 -2.90
N ARG A 109 -8.46 7.31 -3.18
CA ARG A 109 -9.79 6.90 -3.64
C ARG A 109 -10.27 5.74 -2.80
N SER A 110 -11.57 5.72 -2.50
CA SER A 110 -12.25 4.61 -1.84
C SER A 110 -12.01 3.29 -2.58
N GLY A 111 -11.84 2.19 -1.84
CA GLY A 111 -11.62 0.85 -2.39
C GLY A 111 -10.33 0.67 -3.19
N SER A 112 -9.44 1.67 -3.20
CA SER A 112 -8.19 1.63 -3.97
C SER A 112 -7.09 0.82 -3.26
N ARG A 113 -6.01 0.57 -3.98
CA ARG A 113 -4.80 -0.07 -3.42
C ARG A 113 -4.18 0.75 -2.30
N ILE A 114 -4.25 2.09 -2.39
CA ILE A 114 -3.73 2.98 -1.33
C ILE A 114 -4.60 2.84 -0.08
N SER A 115 -5.94 2.83 -0.22
CA SER A 115 -6.83 2.62 0.92
C SER A 115 -6.65 1.23 1.57
N ALA A 116 -6.28 0.20 0.77
CA ALA A 116 -5.92 -1.10 1.32
C ALA A 116 -4.64 -1.06 2.19
N VAL A 117 -3.61 -0.29 1.78
CA VAL A 117 -2.41 -0.07 2.61
C VAL A 117 -2.79 0.63 3.92
N VAL A 118 -3.62 1.67 3.85
CA VAL A 118 -4.07 2.40 5.04
C VAL A 118 -4.88 1.49 5.96
N LYS A 119 -5.81 0.69 5.42
CA LYS A 119 -6.57 -0.30 6.19
C LYS A 119 -5.64 -1.28 6.91
N GLY A 120 -4.64 -1.83 6.21
CA GLY A 120 -3.67 -2.74 6.82
C GLY A 120 -2.89 -2.09 7.97
N ALA A 121 -2.51 -0.82 7.85
CA ALA A 121 -1.83 -0.08 8.91
C ALA A 121 -2.74 0.17 10.13
N VAL A 122 -4.02 0.48 9.90
CA VAL A 122 -5.04 0.63 10.97
C VAL A 122 -5.27 -0.70 11.68
N ASP A 123 -5.43 -1.79 10.94
CA ASP A 123 -5.66 -3.13 11.50
C ASP A 123 -4.44 -3.64 12.30
N ALA A 124 -3.24 -3.09 12.05
CA ALA A 124 -2.04 -3.33 12.86
C ALA A 124 -1.97 -2.50 14.15
N GLY A 125 -2.94 -1.61 14.39
CA GLY A 125 -3.01 -0.78 15.59
C GLY A 125 -2.49 0.66 15.43
N LEU A 126 -2.03 1.07 14.23
CA LEU A 126 -1.59 2.43 13.97
C LEU A 126 -2.82 3.36 13.82
N LYS A 127 -2.88 4.42 14.62
CA LYS A 127 -3.92 5.44 14.52
C LYS A 127 -3.69 6.32 13.30
N VAL A 128 -4.46 6.09 12.26
CA VAL A 128 -4.42 6.89 11.03
C VAL A 128 -5.61 7.83 11.02
N ARG A 129 -5.36 9.14 10.88
CA ARG A 129 -6.44 10.14 10.76
C ARG A 129 -7.12 10.00 9.40
N THR A 130 -8.20 9.24 9.39
CA THR A 130 -9.06 8.99 8.25
C THR A 130 -10.48 8.76 8.74
N ASP A 131 -11.46 9.12 7.95
CA ASP A 131 -12.88 8.97 8.29
C ASP A 131 -13.32 7.50 8.37
N GLY A 132 -12.43 6.56 8.07
CA GLY A 132 -12.73 5.11 8.04
C GLY A 132 -13.59 4.70 6.84
N GLU A 133 -14.21 5.67 6.21
CA GLU A 133 -14.99 5.46 4.99
C GLU A 133 -14.08 5.17 3.80
N GLY A 134 -14.50 4.25 2.95
CA GLY A 134 -13.77 3.95 1.73
C GLY A 134 -12.65 2.94 1.85
N PHE A 135 -12.61 2.18 2.91
CA PHE A 135 -11.76 0.98 2.94
C PHE A 135 -12.33 -0.10 2.02
N PRO A 136 -11.46 -0.91 1.39
CA PRO A 136 -11.91 -2.04 0.60
C PRO A 136 -12.56 -3.09 1.51
N ASP A 137 -13.56 -3.79 0.96
CA ASP A 137 -14.23 -4.89 1.62
C ASP A 137 -13.25 -6.01 2.00
N GLY A 138 -13.50 -6.71 3.12
CA GLY A 138 -12.66 -7.78 3.63
C GLY A 138 -12.47 -8.94 2.64
N GLN A 139 -13.52 -9.35 1.95
CA GLN A 139 -13.47 -10.36 0.90
C GLN A 139 -12.54 -9.94 -0.25
N ARG A 140 -12.63 -8.66 -0.64
CA ARG A 140 -11.79 -8.10 -1.69
C ARG A 140 -10.32 -7.98 -1.25
N VAL A 141 -10.07 -7.66 0.02
CA VAL A 141 -8.74 -7.66 0.63
C VAL A 141 -8.12 -9.05 0.67
N ALA A 142 -8.90 -10.07 1.02
CA ALA A 142 -8.46 -11.47 1.00
C ALA A 142 -8.16 -11.99 -0.42
N GLY A 143 -8.68 -11.32 -1.46
CA GLY A 143 -8.45 -11.71 -2.85
C GLY A 143 -9.50 -12.66 -3.42
N GLU A 144 -10.70 -12.77 -2.81
CA GLU A 144 -11.79 -13.63 -3.28
C GLU A 144 -12.24 -13.29 -4.70
N HIS A 145 -12.18 -12.02 -5.09
CA HIS A 145 -12.47 -11.61 -6.46
C HIS A 145 -11.48 -12.17 -7.48
N ILE A 146 -10.23 -12.46 -7.07
CA ILE A 146 -9.22 -13.08 -7.93
C ILE A 146 -9.50 -14.57 -8.03
N SER A 147 -9.78 -15.23 -6.90
CA SER A 147 -10.11 -16.67 -6.89
C SER A 147 -11.42 -16.95 -7.62
N GLY A 148 -12.44 -16.13 -7.44
CA GLY A 148 -13.71 -16.24 -8.17
C GLY A 148 -13.56 -16.06 -9.69
N TYR A 149 -12.68 -15.13 -10.12
CA TYR A 149 -12.37 -14.99 -11.54
C TYR A 149 -11.57 -16.18 -12.06
N ALA A 150 -10.65 -16.73 -11.28
CA ALA A 150 -9.89 -17.92 -11.64
C ALA A 150 -10.78 -19.14 -11.88
N ARG A 151 -11.79 -19.35 -11.02
CA ARG A 151 -12.79 -20.43 -11.20
C ARG A 151 -13.54 -20.29 -12.52
N LYS A 152 -14.07 -19.11 -12.81
CA LYS A 152 -14.78 -18.83 -14.08
C LYS A 152 -13.90 -19.08 -15.30
N VAL A 153 -12.62 -18.71 -15.24
CA VAL A 153 -11.69 -18.93 -16.36
C VAL A 153 -11.36 -20.41 -16.50
N ARG A 154 -11.24 -21.17 -15.40
CA ARG A 154 -11.00 -22.61 -15.41
C ARG A 154 -12.17 -23.39 -16.03
N GLU A 155 -13.40 -22.96 -15.77
CA GLU A 155 -14.61 -23.54 -16.39
C GLU A 155 -14.61 -23.39 -17.92
N VAL A 156 -14.00 -22.34 -18.45
CA VAL A 156 -13.91 -22.11 -19.90
C VAL A 156 -12.77 -22.93 -20.53
N SER A 157 -11.55 -22.83 -19.98
CA SER A 157 -10.37 -23.54 -20.50
C SER A 157 -9.20 -23.50 -19.53
N GLN A 158 -8.51 -24.62 -19.38
CA GLN A 158 -7.27 -24.73 -18.61
C GLN A 158 -6.15 -23.89 -19.23
N GLU A 159 -6.09 -23.80 -20.57
CA GLU A 159 -5.11 -22.97 -21.28
C GLU A 159 -5.32 -21.49 -21.03
N ALA A 160 -6.58 -21.04 -21.01
CA ALA A 160 -6.94 -19.66 -20.67
C ALA A 160 -6.53 -19.29 -19.23
N LEU A 161 -6.65 -20.24 -18.28
CA LEU A 161 -6.18 -20.05 -16.91
C LEU A 161 -4.66 -19.84 -16.87
N GLN A 162 -3.90 -20.72 -17.54
CA GLN A 162 -2.45 -20.63 -17.61
C GLN A 162 -1.97 -19.33 -18.27
N ALA A 163 -2.62 -18.90 -19.34
CA ALA A 163 -2.28 -17.66 -20.02
C ALA A 163 -2.55 -16.43 -19.13
N ARG A 164 -3.70 -16.36 -18.45
CA ARG A 164 -4.07 -15.20 -17.62
C ARG A 164 -3.37 -15.15 -16.28
N PHE A 165 -3.13 -16.29 -15.66
CA PHE A 165 -2.49 -16.42 -14.35
C PHE A 165 -1.07 -16.99 -14.42
N SER A 166 -0.39 -16.81 -15.55
CA SER A 166 0.95 -17.34 -15.82
C SER A 166 1.97 -17.07 -14.71
N GLY A 167 1.90 -15.90 -14.06
CA GLY A 167 2.77 -15.55 -12.95
C GLY A 167 2.54 -16.37 -11.69
N LEU A 168 1.29 -16.65 -11.34
CA LEU A 168 0.91 -17.48 -10.18
C LEU A 168 1.22 -18.96 -10.45
N VAL A 169 0.89 -19.44 -11.64
CA VAL A 169 1.15 -20.82 -12.05
C VAL A 169 2.64 -21.12 -12.04
N ARG A 170 3.48 -20.23 -12.57
CA ARG A 170 4.96 -20.36 -12.51
C ARG A 170 5.51 -20.35 -11.08
N ALA A 171 4.83 -19.62 -10.17
CA ALA A 171 5.19 -19.58 -8.75
C ALA A 171 4.67 -20.79 -7.96
N GLY A 172 3.96 -21.73 -8.62
CA GLY A 172 3.38 -22.91 -7.97
C GLY A 172 2.18 -22.63 -7.06
N VAL A 173 1.55 -21.47 -7.23
CA VAL A 173 0.37 -21.06 -6.43
C VAL A 173 -0.89 -21.23 -7.28
N ASP A 174 -1.85 -22.00 -6.79
CA ASP A 174 -3.16 -22.07 -7.41
C ASP A 174 -3.90 -20.73 -7.22
N PRO A 175 -4.33 -20.06 -8.30
CA PRO A 175 -5.08 -18.81 -8.22
C PRO A 175 -6.36 -18.90 -7.37
N GLU A 176 -6.98 -20.06 -7.29
CA GLU A 176 -8.17 -20.26 -6.45
C GLU A 176 -7.84 -20.31 -4.95
N GLY A 177 -6.65 -20.81 -4.60
CA GLY A 177 -6.13 -20.85 -3.24
C GLY A 177 -5.59 -19.53 -2.70
N LEU A 178 -5.70 -18.44 -3.46
CA LEU A 178 -5.13 -17.15 -3.08
C LEU A 178 -5.63 -16.60 -1.72
N PRO A 179 -6.92 -16.74 -1.33
CA PRO A 179 -7.37 -16.31 -0.01
C PRO A 179 -6.71 -17.09 1.14
N ALA A 180 -6.51 -18.38 1.00
CA ALA A 180 -5.81 -19.19 2.01
C ALA A 180 -4.34 -18.79 2.11
N HIS A 181 -3.68 -18.55 0.96
CA HIS A 181 -2.32 -18.05 0.91
C HIS A 181 -2.18 -16.66 1.57
N PHE A 182 -3.16 -15.77 1.37
CA PHE A 182 -3.23 -14.47 2.04
C PHE A 182 -3.29 -14.63 3.57
N GLN A 183 -4.16 -15.51 4.09
CA GLN A 183 -4.30 -15.74 5.52
C GLN A 183 -3.01 -16.30 6.15
N SER A 184 -2.32 -17.21 5.47
CA SER A 184 -1.05 -17.75 5.96
C SER A 184 0.03 -16.67 6.09
N VAL A 185 0.17 -15.78 5.10
CA VAL A 185 1.15 -14.68 5.17
C VAL A 185 0.75 -13.62 6.19
N ARG A 186 -0.56 -13.33 6.32
CA ARG A 186 -1.09 -12.44 7.34
C ARG A 186 -0.73 -12.93 8.75
N ALA A 187 -0.92 -14.23 9.03
CA ALA A 187 -0.57 -14.84 10.30
C ALA A 187 0.92 -14.68 10.61
N LYS A 188 1.81 -14.98 9.64
CA LYS A 188 3.26 -14.78 9.80
C LYS A 188 3.64 -13.34 10.14
N ILE A 189 3.00 -12.35 9.48
CA ILE A 189 3.23 -10.94 9.79
C ILE A 189 2.80 -10.65 11.23
N MET A 190 1.66 -11.16 11.69
CA MET A 190 1.17 -10.93 13.04
C MET A 190 2.05 -11.59 14.11
N GLU A 191 2.59 -12.77 13.85
CA GLU A 191 3.53 -13.47 14.73
C GLU A 191 4.92 -12.81 14.81
N GLY A 192 5.26 -11.97 13.85
CA GLY A 192 6.57 -11.30 13.79
C GLY A 192 7.71 -12.19 13.27
N LYS A 193 7.39 -13.34 12.70
CA LYS A 193 8.39 -14.22 12.07
C LYS A 193 8.70 -13.75 10.64
N PRO A 194 10.01 -13.57 10.28
CA PRO A 194 10.43 -13.23 8.92
C PRO A 194 10.15 -14.36 7.93
#